data_360b53a911bd6cc5e9e255c858a01925
#
_entry.id   360b53a911bd6cc5e9e255c858a01925
#
_cell.length_a   1.000
_cell.length_b   1.000
_cell.length_c   1.000
_cell.angle_alpha   90.00
_cell.angle_beta   90.00
_cell.angle_gamma   90.00
#
_symmetry.space_group_name_H-M   'P 1'
#
loop_
_entity.id
_entity.type
_entity.pdbx_description
1 polymer ?
#
loop_
_entity_poly.entity_id
_entity_poly.type
_entity_poly.pdbx_seq_one_letter_code
_entity_poly.pdbx_strand_id
1 'polypeptide(L)'
;MKKIVGKERLSHVADLTFDYGLGAFAGLNVLPKVTALTQYSYRNPHHLVARVLKKWNVVLKDCDYIQGRHINLDFHSIPHWGEENQLDNHWVATRGKRMKSVLSFFAQDLDTTYLCYSNGQLAKKDASDEILQFVRFYRNTHKKLPECLVFDAKLTSYKNLNILDKEFGINFITLRRRNKHLLQQIETIKTWEKITIKKSTRKHQVLKIHQGSAKINEYEGRVRQIIVTGTGRDVPMLIITNMFGVYAKDIIETYALRWLIENNIQENIDFFNLNALSSPVIVKVDFDIALTMIANTLYKILSSKFKLFGNAKPKTTYRSIVEGDAKIRISAEKVHVTFGKKAYNWTFRDFSG
;
A
#
# COMPACT_ATOMS: atom_id res chain seq x y z
N MET A 1 -10.05 -2.73 -16.24
CA MET A 1 -10.71 -3.95 -16.74
C MET A 1 -9.90 -5.21 -16.46
N LYS A 2 -8.73 -5.47 -17.11
CA LYS A 2 -7.89 -6.68 -16.89
C LYS A 2 -7.69 -7.04 -15.42
N LYS A 3 -7.33 -6.07 -14.57
CA LYS A 3 -7.09 -6.28 -13.14
C LYS A 3 -8.37 -6.66 -12.38
N ILE A 4 -9.51 -6.07 -12.75
CA ILE A 4 -10.81 -6.33 -12.09
C ILE A 4 -11.31 -7.75 -12.35
N VAL A 5 -11.07 -8.30 -13.53
CA VAL A 5 -11.52 -9.65 -13.91
C VAL A 5 -10.47 -10.74 -13.63
N GLY A 6 -9.50 -10.48 -12.78
CA GLY A 6 -8.52 -11.48 -12.32
C GLY A 6 -7.58 -12.04 -13.40
N LYS A 7 -7.44 -11.35 -14.56
CA LYS A 7 -6.56 -11.82 -15.63
C LYS A 7 -5.10 -11.46 -15.35
N GLU A 8 -4.26 -12.48 -15.22
CA GLU A 8 -2.86 -12.35 -14.82
C GLU A 8 -2.00 -11.66 -15.89
N ARG A 9 -2.10 -12.09 -17.13
CA ARG A 9 -1.29 -11.58 -18.25
C ARG A 9 -2.13 -10.76 -19.21
N LEU A 10 -1.45 -9.86 -19.92
CA LEU A 10 -2.12 -9.05 -20.94
C LEU A 10 -2.68 -9.92 -22.07
N SER A 11 -1.98 -11.01 -22.43
CA SER A 11 -2.44 -11.98 -23.42
C SER A 11 -3.77 -12.66 -23.04
N HIS A 12 -4.04 -12.85 -21.74
CA HIS A 12 -5.29 -13.46 -21.27
C HIS A 12 -6.53 -12.58 -21.49
N VAL A 13 -6.35 -11.34 -21.94
CA VAL A 13 -7.49 -10.51 -22.36
C VAL A 13 -8.16 -11.05 -23.64
N ALA A 14 -7.44 -11.82 -24.43
CA ALA A 14 -8.01 -12.51 -25.60
C ALA A 14 -9.16 -13.44 -25.22
N ASP A 15 -9.13 -14.07 -24.02
CA ASP A 15 -10.21 -14.94 -23.52
C ASP A 15 -11.53 -14.20 -23.30
N LEU A 16 -11.48 -12.86 -23.21
CA LEU A 16 -12.65 -11.98 -22.97
C LEU A 16 -13.24 -11.43 -24.25
N THR A 17 -12.73 -11.80 -25.43
CA THR A 17 -13.10 -11.19 -26.72
C THR A 17 -14.60 -11.25 -26.99
N PHE A 18 -15.28 -12.29 -26.52
CA PHE A 18 -16.72 -12.49 -26.70
C PHE A 18 -17.56 -12.14 -25.47
N ASP A 19 -16.95 -11.52 -24.43
CA ASP A 19 -17.68 -11.03 -23.27
C ASP A 19 -18.32 -9.66 -23.57
N TYR A 20 -19.47 -9.70 -24.23
CA TYR A 20 -20.23 -8.49 -24.59
C TYR A 20 -20.74 -7.73 -23.35
N GLY A 21 -21.02 -8.44 -22.25
CA GLY A 21 -21.44 -7.83 -20.99
C GLY A 21 -20.34 -6.96 -20.40
N LEU A 22 -19.11 -7.45 -20.41
CA LEU A 22 -17.93 -6.67 -19.99
C LEU A 22 -17.67 -5.49 -20.90
N GLY A 23 -17.86 -5.65 -22.22
CA GLY A 23 -17.78 -4.56 -23.19
C GLY A 23 -18.79 -3.45 -22.87
N ALA A 24 -20.05 -3.81 -22.71
CA ALA A 24 -21.14 -2.88 -22.39
C ALA A 24 -20.88 -2.15 -21.06
N PHE A 25 -20.45 -2.88 -20.01
CA PHE A 25 -20.05 -2.28 -18.72
C PHE A 25 -18.91 -1.25 -18.88
N ALA A 26 -17.95 -1.53 -19.74
CA ALA A 26 -16.83 -0.62 -20.02
C ALA A 26 -17.19 0.53 -20.99
N GLY A 27 -18.42 0.62 -21.46
CA GLY A 27 -18.84 1.60 -22.47
C GLY A 27 -18.22 1.34 -23.85
N LEU A 28 -17.92 0.10 -24.18
CA LEU A 28 -17.23 -0.31 -25.39
C LEU A 28 -18.10 -1.26 -26.23
N ASN A 29 -18.17 -1.02 -27.52
CA ASN A 29 -18.83 -1.94 -28.47
C ASN A 29 -17.99 -3.20 -28.72
N VAL A 30 -16.66 -3.08 -28.65
CA VAL A 30 -15.70 -4.17 -28.84
C VAL A 30 -14.58 -4.05 -27.80
N LEU A 31 -14.22 -5.17 -27.20
CA LEU A 31 -13.10 -5.18 -26.26
C LEU A 31 -11.77 -4.96 -27.00
N PRO A 32 -10.87 -4.13 -26.44
CA PRO A 32 -9.58 -3.86 -27.07
C PRO A 32 -8.73 -5.13 -27.20
N LYS A 33 -8.12 -5.32 -28.36
CA LYS A 33 -7.13 -6.39 -28.58
C LYS A 33 -5.89 -6.19 -27.73
N VAL A 34 -5.13 -7.26 -27.50
CA VAL A 34 -3.88 -7.26 -26.72
C VAL A 34 -2.90 -6.19 -27.19
N THR A 35 -2.75 -6.02 -28.51
CA THR A 35 -1.87 -5.00 -29.13
C THR A 35 -2.29 -3.59 -28.75
N ALA A 36 -3.59 -3.25 -28.78
CA ALA A 36 -4.09 -1.95 -28.39
C ALA A 36 -3.81 -1.65 -26.91
N LEU A 37 -4.03 -2.62 -26.03
CA LEU A 37 -3.74 -2.50 -24.59
C LEU A 37 -2.24 -2.36 -24.33
N THR A 38 -1.40 -3.08 -25.07
CA THR A 38 0.06 -2.97 -24.98
C THR A 38 0.52 -1.55 -25.38
N GLN A 39 0.03 -1.03 -26.49
CA GLN A 39 0.37 0.32 -26.94
C GLN A 39 -0.19 1.42 -26.03
N TYR A 40 -1.39 1.21 -25.47
CA TYR A 40 -2.03 2.16 -24.58
C TYR A 40 -1.14 2.52 -23.37
N SER A 41 -0.50 1.55 -22.75
CA SER A 41 0.36 1.79 -21.59
C SER A 41 1.61 2.64 -21.92
N TYR A 42 2.11 2.63 -23.16
CA TYR A 42 3.23 3.50 -23.58
C TYR A 42 2.84 4.97 -23.72
N ARG A 43 1.55 5.25 -23.90
CA ARG A 43 1.03 6.62 -24.11
C ARG A 43 0.69 7.34 -22.81
N ASN A 44 0.91 6.70 -21.65
CA ASN A 44 0.57 7.25 -20.35
C ASN A 44 1.84 7.56 -19.53
N PRO A 45 2.47 8.72 -19.72
CA PRO A 45 3.64 9.12 -18.96
C PRO A 45 3.29 9.36 -17.48
N HIS A 46 4.30 9.37 -16.61
CA HIS A 46 4.14 9.45 -15.15
C HIS A 46 3.23 10.60 -14.69
N HIS A 47 3.34 11.78 -15.29
CA HIS A 47 2.49 12.91 -14.89
C HIS A 47 0.98 12.66 -15.10
N LEU A 48 0.60 11.84 -16.10
CA LEU A 48 -0.80 11.41 -16.28
C LEU A 48 -1.20 10.39 -15.21
N VAL A 49 -0.31 9.46 -14.86
CA VAL A 49 -0.52 8.51 -13.78
C VAL A 49 -0.75 9.25 -12.46
N ALA A 50 0.14 10.18 -12.12
CA ALA A 50 0.01 11.04 -10.94
C ALA A 50 -1.31 11.83 -10.93
N ARG A 51 -1.76 12.34 -12.10
CA ARG A 51 -3.03 13.05 -12.25
C ARG A 51 -4.23 12.14 -12.02
N VAL A 52 -4.19 10.89 -12.49
CA VAL A 52 -5.23 9.88 -12.22
C VAL A 52 -5.29 9.56 -10.74
N LEU A 53 -4.14 9.29 -10.11
CA LEU A 53 -4.06 9.03 -8.68
C LEU A 53 -4.58 10.21 -7.84
N LYS A 54 -4.27 11.44 -8.25
CA LYS A 54 -4.79 12.65 -7.59
C LYS A 54 -6.32 12.69 -7.64
N LYS A 55 -6.92 12.53 -8.83
CA LYS A 55 -8.38 12.50 -8.98
C LYS A 55 -9.02 11.37 -8.19
N TRP A 56 -8.40 10.18 -8.22
CA TRP A 56 -8.85 9.03 -7.47
C TRP A 56 -8.87 9.29 -5.96
N ASN A 57 -7.80 9.90 -5.44
CA ASN A 57 -7.73 10.27 -4.02
C ASN A 57 -8.78 11.28 -3.59
N VAL A 58 -9.14 12.24 -4.47
CA VAL A 58 -10.23 13.18 -4.18
C VAL A 58 -11.53 12.41 -3.98
N VAL A 59 -11.87 11.50 -4.91
CA VAL A 59 -13.07 10.65 -4.79
C VAL A 59 -13.04 9.80 -3.51
N LEU A 60 -11.90 9.18 -3.19
CA LEU A 60 -11.76 8.38 -1.97
C LEU A 60 -11.95 9.23 -0.70
N LYS A 61 -11.47 10.46 -0.71
CA LYS A 61 -11.64 11.40 0.40
C LYS A 61 -13.09 11.85 0.55
N ASP A 62 -13.76 12.19 -0.56
CA ASP A 62 -15.15 12.61 -0.57
C ASP A 62 -16.11 11.50 -0.11
N CYS A 63 -15.68 10.24 -0.25
CA CYS A 63 -16.39 9.05 0.23
C CYS A 63 -15.91 8.55 1.61
N ASP A 64 -15.11 9.30 2.35
CA ASP A 64 -14.53 8.95 3.66
C ASP A 64 -13.65 7.68 3.68
N TYR A 65 -13.14 7.25 2.52
CA TYR A 65 -12.21 6.13 2.40
C TYR A 65 -10.75 6.50 2.71
N ILE A 66 -10.42 7.78 2.87
CA ILE A 66 -9.11 8.27 3.32
C ILE A 66 -9.31 9.29 4.43
N GLN A 67 -8.79 8.99 5.63
CA GLN A 67 -8.87 9.85 6.79
C GLN A 67 -7.62 10.74 6.96
N GLY A 68 -6.44 10.19 6.70
CA GLY A 68 -5.17 10.90 6.71
C GLY A 68 -4.62 11.20 8.09
N ARG A 69 -5.08 10.49 9.14
CA ARG A 69 -4.49 10.58 10.47
C ARG A 69 -3.13 9.91 10.52
N HIS A 70 -3.08 8.64 10.14
CA HIS A 70 -1.85 7.87 10.09
C HIS A 70 -1.67 7.28 8.69
N ILE A 71 -0.52 7.49 8.09
CA ILE A 71 -0.19 6.93 6.77
C ILE A 71 1.02 6.01 6.89
N ASN A 72 0.83 4.74 6.55
CA ASN A 72 1.90 3.78 6.40
C ASN A 72 2.64 3.98 5.08
N LEU A 73 3.96 3.90 5.12
CA LEU A 73 4.82 4.01 3.94
C LEU A 73 5.75 2.81 3.84
N ASP A 74 5.90 2.25 2.64
CA ASP A 74 6.84 1.16 2.41
C ASP A 74 7.34 1.13 0.97
N PHE A 75 8.52 0.51 0.77
CA PHE A 75 9.06 0.18 -0.54
C PHE A 75 8.79 -1.27 -0.88
N HIS A 76 8.56 -1.52 -2.15
CA HIS A 76 8.51 -2.87 -2.69
C HIS A 76 9.39 -2.99 -3.93
N SER A 77 10.21 -4.05 -4.00
CA SER A 77 11.07 -4.33 -5.15
C SER A 77 10.41 -5.38 -6.05
N ILE A 78 9.98 -4.96 -7.23
CA ILE A 78 9.37 -5.82 -8.24
C ILE A 78 10.46 -6.46 -9.08
N PRO A 79 10.66 -7.80 -9.05
CA PRO A 79 11.77 -8.46 -9.73
C PRO A 79 11.65 -8.34 -11.24
N HIS A 80 12.80 -8.15 -11.92
CA HIS A 80 12.94 -8.22 -13.36
C HIS A 80 13.85 -9.39 -13.76
N TRP A 81 13.42 -10.15 -14.77
CA TRP A 81 14.11 -11.37 -15.19
C TRP A 81 14.93 -11.22 -16.49
N GLY A 82 14.89 -10.04 -17.11
CA GLY A 82 15.65 -9.75 -18.32
C GLY A 82 17.02 -9.15 -18.01
N GLU A 83 17.81 -8.92 -19.08
CA GLU A 83 19.13 -8.30 -19.04
C GLU A 83 19.07 -6.76 -19.14
N GLU A 84 18.00 -6.14 -18.65
CA GLU A 84 17.79 -4.69 -18.75
C GLU A 84 18.81 -3.93 -17.92
N ASN A 85 19.74 -3.23 -18.59
CA ASN A 85 20.82 -2.48 -17.94
C ASN A 85 20.35 -1.19 -17.24
N GLN A 86 19.17 -0.68 -17.59
CA GLN A 86 18.65 0.57 -17.01
C GLN A 86 18.07 0.41 -15.62
N LEU A 87 17.81 -0.83 -15.17
CA LEU A 87 17.26 -1.10 -13.85
C LEU A 87 18.35 -1.22 -12.78
N ASP A 88 18.09 -0.65 -11.62
CA ASP A 88 18.92 -0.79 -10.43
C ASP A 88 18.82 -2.19 -9.80
N ASN A 89 19.85 -2.57 -9.04
CA ASN A 89 19.84 -3.77 -8.22
C ASN A 89 19.27 -3.48 -6.83
N HIS A 90 18.13 -4.07 -6.49
CA HIS A 90 17.53 -3.99 -5.17
C HIS A 90 17.46 -5.36 -4.51
N TRP A 91 17.27 -5.38 -3.19
CA TRP A 91 16.95 -6.60 -2.47
C TRP A 91 15.51 -7.01 -2.77
N VAL A 92 15.34 -8.19 -3.33
CA VAL A 92 14.02 -8.77 -3.60
C VAL A 92 13.74 -9.83 -2.55
N ALA A 93 12.89 -9.52 -1.58
CA ALA A 93 12.61 -10.37 -0.41
C ALA A 93 12.09 -11.74 -0.80
N THR A 94 11.20 -11.83 -1.80
CA THR A 94 10.64 -13.10 -2.31
C THR A 94 11.69 -14.01 -2.97
N ARG A 95 12.89 -13.52 -3.24
CA ARG A 95 14.00 -14.24 -3.87
C ARG A 95 15.23 -14.37 -2.97
N GLY A 96 15.25 -13.70 -1.84
CA GLY A 96 16.36 -13.71 -0.90
C GLY A 96 17.69 -13.21 -1.48
N LYS A 97 17.67 -12.41 -2.55
CA LYS A 97 18.87 -11.90 -3.23
C LYS A 97 18.69 -10.51 -3.85
N ARG A 98 19.82 -9.87 -4.14
CA ARG A 98 19.83 -8.66 -4.96
C ARG A 98 19.76 -9.01 -6.43
N MET A 99 18.86 -8.37 -7.17
CA MET A 99 18.69 -8.55 -8.61
C MET A 99 18.11 -7.28 -9.23
N LYS A 100 18.17 -7.19 -10.56
CA LYS A 100 17.50 -6.15 -11.32
C LYS A 100 16.03 -6.10 -10.94
N SER A 101 15.53 -4.92 -10.60
CA SER A 101 14.15 -4.77 -10.14
C SER A 101 13.69 -3.32 -10.24
N VAL A 102 12.39 -3.13 -10.32
CA VAL A 102 11.77 -1.81 -10.20
C VAL A 102 11.48 -1.56 -8.72
N LEU A 103 12.04 -0.48 -8.18
CA LEU A 103 11.71 -0.02 -6.83
C LEU A 103 10.40 0.75 -6.89
N SER A 104 9.43 0.32 -6.11
CA SER A 104 8.14 0.97 -6.00
C SER A 104 7.90 1.47 -4.59
N PHE A 105 7.31 2.65 -4.46
CA PHE A 105 6.88 3.21 -3.20
C PHE A 105 5.36 3.14 -3.08
N PHE A 106 4.88 2.84 -1.88
CA PHE A 106 3.45 2.79 -1.56
C PHE A 106 3.14 3.59 -0.31
N ALA A 107 1.97 4.26 -0.31
CA ALA A 107 1.39 4.86 0.88
C ALA A 107 -0.03 4.30 1.11
N GLN A 108 -0.33 3.98 2.37
CA GLN A 108 -1.59 3.39 2.80
C GLN A 108 -2.15 4.20 3.98
N ASP A 109 -3.40 4.59 3.89
CA ASP A 109 -4.12 5.10 5.07
C ASP A 109 -4.29 3.96 6.09
N LEU A 110 -3.77 4.16 7.29
CA LEU A 110 -3.72 3.12 8.31
C LEU A 110 -5.11 2.81 8.90
N ASP A 111 -5.96 3.82 9.01
CA ASP A 111 -7.27 3.69 9.64
C ASP A 111 -8.26 2.93 8.73
N THR A 112 -8.14 3.11 7.42
CA THR A 112 -9.03 2.50 6.42
C THR A 112 -8.39 1.37 5.64
N THR A 113 -7.06 1.24 5.71
CA THR A 113 -6.23 0.27 4.95
C THR A 113 -6.25 0.44 3.43
N TYR A 114 -6.77 1.55 2.90
CA TYR A 114 -6.73 1.83 1.46
C TYR A 114 -5.39 2.41 1.04
N LEU A 115 -4.89 1.98 -0.13
CA LEU A 115 -3.72 2.58 -0.74
C LEU A 115 -4.10 3.95 -1.34
N CYS A 116 -3.32 4.98 -0.99
CA CYS A 116 -3.57 6.34 -1.44
C CYS A 116 -2.49 6.88 -2.40
N TYR A 117 -1.33 6.23 -2.49
CA TYR A 117 -0.26 6.66 -3.39
C TYR A 117 0.63 5.51 -3.80
N SER A 118 1.14 5.59 -5.02
CA SER A 118 2.21 4.71 -5.51
C SER A 118 3.11 5.46 -6.50
N ASN A 119 4.38 5.08 -6.53
CA ASN A 119 5.35 5.53 -7.52
C ASN A 119 6.26 4.37 -7.89
N GLY A 120 6.25 3.97 -9.16
CA GLY A 120 7.09 2.91 -9.72
C GLY A 120 8.29 3.43 -10.51
N GLN A 121 8.58 4.74 -10.49
CA GLN A 121 9.67 5.36 -11.26
C GLN A 121 10.83 5.82 -10.37
N LEU A 122 11.09 5.13 -9.28
CA LEU A 122 12.12 5.52 -8.34
C LEU A 122 13.51 5.07 -8.77
N ALA A 123 14.42 6.01 -8.91
CA ALA A 123 15.84 5.72 -8.93
C ALA A 123 16.33 5.48 -7.49
N LYS A 124 17.26 4.53 -7.32
CA LYS A 124 17.80 4.18 -6.00
C LYS A 124 18.40 5.36 -5.24
N LYS A 125 19.05 6.29 -5.96
CA LYS A 125 19.66 7.50 -5.39
C LYS A 125 18.65 8.46 -4.78
N ASP A 126 17.42 8.51 -5.31
CA ASP A 126 16.37 9.45 -4.95
C ASP A 126 15.33 8.82 -3.98
N ALA A 127 15.48 7.52 -3.68
CA ALA A 127 14.50 6.77 -2.90
C ALA A 127 14.22 7.38 -1.51
N SER A 128 15.25 7.90 -0.83
CA SER A 128 15.07 8.51 0.49
C SER A 128 14.20 9.77 0.49
N ASP A 129 14.12 10.47 -0.65
CA ASP A 129 13.40 11.75 -0.79
C ASP A 129 11.95 11.56 -1.26
N GLU A 130 11.58 10.32 -1.62
CA GLU A 130 10.22 10.01 -2.07
C GLU A 130 9.16 10.33 -1.00
N ILE A 131 9.51 10.20 0.27
CA ILE A 131 8.63 10.60 1.37
C ILE A 131 8.22 12.08 1.27
N LEU A 132 9.13 12.97 0.88
CA LEU A 132 8.83 14.40 0.70
C LEU A 132 7.99 14.65 -0.56
N GLN A 133 8.19 13.85 -1.62
CA GLN A 133 7.34 13.90 -2.82
C GLN A 133 5.92 13.46 -2.49
N PHE A 134 5.78 12.38 -1.73
CA PHE A 134 4.47 11.94 -1.23
C PHE A 134 3.76 13.03 -0.41
N VAL A 135 4.46 13.68 0.53
CA VAL A 135 3.89 14.76 1.34
C VAL A 135 3.39 15.92 0.48
N ARG A 136 4.18 16.31 -0.53
CA ARG A 136 3.79 17.36 -1.50
C ARG A 136 2.57 16.92 -2.32
N PHE A 137 2.55 15.69 -2.82
CA PHE A 137 1.40 15.10 -3.52
C PHE A 137 0.15 15.14 -2.64
N TYR A 138 0.26 14.68 -1.39
CA TYR A 138 -0.84 14.62 -0.43
C TYR A 138 -1.41 16.02 -0.17
N ARG A 139 -0.55 16.99 0.16
CA ARG A 139 -0.94 18.40 0.36
C ARG A 139 -1.63 19.00 -0.87
N ASN A 140 -1.09 18.75 -2.07
CA ASN A 140 -1.66 19.28 -3.31
C ASN A 140 -3.01 18.65 -3.65
N THR A 141 -3.25 17.43 -3.20
CA THR A 141 -4.48 16.67 -3.45
C THR A 141 -5.57 17.00 -2.43
N HIS A 142 -5.25 16.92 -1.14
CA HIS A 142 -6.23 17.02 -0.05
C HIS A 142 -6.29 18.41 0.60
N LYS A 143 -5.43 19.36 0.19
CA LYS A 143 -5.28 20.72 0.76
C LYS A 143 -4.96 20.73 2.26
N LYS A 144 -4.52 19.60 2.79
CA LYS A 144 -4.05 19.38 4.16
C LYS A 144 -2.87 18.41 4.16
N LEU A 145 -2.14 18.35 5.25
CA LEU A 145 -1.07 17.39 5.46
C LEU A 145 -1.60 16.14 6.20
N PRO A 146 -0.96 14.98 6.06
CA PRO A 146 -1.20 13.85 6.95
C PRO A 146 -0.72 14.20 8.36
N GLU A 147 -1.37 13.66 9.39
CA GLU A 147 -1.01 13.99 10.77
C GLU A 147 0.24 13.22 11.23
N CYS A 148 0.36 11.98 10.82
CA CYS A 148 1.48 11.11 11.20
C CYS A 148 1.87 10.15 10.07
N LEU A 149 3.18 9.98 9.86
CA LEU A 149 3.75 8.99 8.93
C LEU A 149 4.41 7.85 9.69
N VAL A 150 4.12 6.61 9.30
CA VAL A 150 4.62 5.38 9.93
C VAL A 150 5.41 4.56 8.92
N PHE A 151 6.68 4.25 9.19
CA PHE A 151 7.54 3.59 8.22
C PHE A 151 8.77 2.91 8.85
N ASP A 152 9.49 2.10 8.06
CA ASP A 152 10.72 1.43 8.51
C ASP A 152 11.93 2.37 8.46
N ALA A 153 12.96 2.07 9.26
CA ALA A 153 14.22 2.84 9.37
C ALA A 153 14.96 3.09 8.06
N LYS A 154 14.72 2.26 7.05
CA LYS A 154 15.41 2.34 5.75
C LYS A 154 14.71 3.24 4.74
N LEU A 155 13.50 3.69 5.04
CA LEU A 155 12.68 4.42 4.07
C LEU A 155 13.25 5.80 3.74
N THR A 156 13.85 6.48 4.72
CA THR A 156 14.34 7.85 4.52
C THR A 156 15.57 8.17 5.37
N SER A 157 16.11 9.37 5.22
CA SER A 157 17.24 9.93 5.99
C SER A 157 16.76 10.68 7.24
N TYR A 158 17.64 10.88 8.21
CA TYR A 158 17.32 11.73 9.38
C TYR A 158 17.17 13.22 9.01
N LYS A 159 17.84 13.66 7.94
CA LYS A 159 17.60 14.97 7.35
C LYS A 159 16.14 15.16 6.94
N ASN A 160 15.55 14.16 6.29
CA ASN A 160 14.16 14.21 5.88
C ASN A 160 13.19 14.15 7.06
N LEU A 161 13.56 13.46 8.18
CA LEU A 161 12.77 13.54 9.42
C LEU A 161 12.74 14.97 9.98
N ASN A 162 13.87 15.69 9.89
CA ASN A 162 13.93 17.10 10.28
C ASN A 162 13.01 17.98 9.42
N ILE A 163 13.03 17.77 8.11
CA ILE A 163 12.14 18.48 7.18
C ILE A 163 10.66 18.18 7.48
N LEU A 164 10.30 16.92 7.71
CA LEU A 164 8.94 16.53 8.07
C LEU A 164 8.45 17.25 9.32
N ASP A 165 9.28 17.31 10.35
CA ASP A 165 8.95 17.95 11.64
C ASP A 165 8.97 19.47 11.54
N LYS A 166 10.09 20.06 11.08
CA LYS A 166 10.32 21.51 11.18
C LYS A 166 9.63 22.31 10.07
N GLU A 167 9.58 21.77 8.85
CA GLU A 167 9.00 22.49 7.72
C GLU A 167 7.54 22.15 7.47
N PHE A 168 7.14 20.87 7.68
CA PHE A 168 5.78 20.42 7.44
C PHE A 168 4.94 20.25 8.69
N GLY A 169 5.54 20.21 9.89
CA GLY A 169 4.81 19.97 11.15
C GLY A 169 4.17 18.58 11.21
N ILE A 170 4.73 17.59 10.50
CA ILE A 170 4.20 16.23 10.42
C ILE A 170 4.84 15.37 11.50
N ASN A 171 4.02 14.62 12.23
CA ASN A 171 4.49 13.60 13.14
C ASN A 171 5.03 12.38 12.39
N PHE A 172 5.98 11.68 13.00
CA PHE A 172 6.48 10.42 12.44
C PHE A 172 6.69 9.36 13.52
N ILE A 173 6.55 8.11 13.14
CA ILE A 173 6.88 6.94 13.93
C ILE A 173 7.73 6.03 13.05
N THR A 174 9.01 5.83 13.42
CA THR A 174 9.93 4.99 12.67
C THR A 174 10.92 4.30 13.59
N LEU A 175 11.81 3.48 13.05
CA LEU A 175 12.88 2.86 13.83
C LEU A 175 14.19 3.63 13.70
N ARG A 176 14.91 3.71 14.80
CA ARG A 176 16.31 4.16 14.82
C ARG A 176 17.22 3.05 14.28
N ARG A 177 18.13 3.40 13.39
CA ARG A 177 19.16 2.45 12.93
C ARG A 177 20.05 2.05 14.08
N ARG A 178 20.26 0.75 14.25
CA ARG A 178 21.07 0.15 15.33
C ARG A 178 22.52 0.13 14.93
N ASN A 179 23.40 0.39 15.91
CA ASN A 179 24.84 0.13 15.83
C ASN A 179 25.30 -0.59 17.10
N LYS A 180 26.51 -1.15 17.10
CA LYS A 180 27.05 -1.94 18.24
C LYS A 180 27.08 -1.14 19.54
N HIS A 181 27.55 0.11 19.48
CA HIS A 181 27.64 0.98 20.65
C HIS A 181 26.26 1.25 21.28
N LEU A 182 25.24 1.51 20.47
CA LEU A 182 23.88 1.71 20.96
C LEU A 182 23.30 0.45 21.60
N LEU A 183 23.59 -0.73 21.07
CA LEU A 183 23.15 -1.99 21.66
C LEU A 183 23.83 -2.23 23.01
N GLN A 184 25.14 -1.99 23.13
CA GLN A 184 25.87 -2.06 24.40
C GLN A 184 25.29 -1.11 25.45
N GLN A 185 24.96 0.13 25.07
CA GLN A 185 24.30 1.08 25.98
C GLN A 185 22.94 0.54 26.47
N ILE A 186 22.18 -0.13 25.61
CA ILE A 186 20.88 -0.69 25.97
C ILE A 186 21.02 -1.83 26.99
N GLU A 187 22.06 -2.63 26.89
CA GLU A 187 22.35 -3.71 27.86
C GLU A 187 22.60 -3.19 29.29
N THR A 188 23.03 -1.96 29.44
CA THR A 188 23.25 -1.34 30.77
C THR A 188 21.98 -0.80 31.41
N ILE A 189 20.85 -0.80 30.72
CA ILE A 189 19.58 -0.26 31.21
C ILE A 189 19.01 -1.21 32.29
N LYS A 190 18.87 -0.70 33.49
CA LYS A 190 18.34 -1.44 34.64
C LYS A 190 16.83 -1.28 34.83
N THR A 191 16.26 -0.15 34.40
CA THR A 191 14.86 0.20 34.64
C THR A 191 14.01 -0.05 33.40
N TRP A 192 13.03 -0.93 33.53
CA TRP A 192 12.11 -1.30 32.48
C TRP A 192 10.66 -1.23 32.96
N GLU A 193 9.82 -0.56 32.21
CA GLU A 193 8.37 -0.54 32.41
C GLU A 193 7.74 -1.71 31.68
N LYS A 194 6.77 -2.38 32.31
CA LYS A 194 5.96 -3.42 31.64
C LYS A 194 4.68 -2.80 31.09
N ILE A 195 4.41 -3.03 29.82
CA ILE A 195 3.17 -2.62 29.18
C ILE A 195 2.49 -3.82 28.51
N THR A 196 1.17 -3.74 28.39
CA THR A 196 0.39 -4.74 27.66
C THR A 196 -0.23 -4.09 26.42
N ILE A 197 0.05 -4.66 25.25
CA ILE A 197 -0.47 -4.19 23.96
C ILE A 197 -1.45 -5.20 23.35
N LYS A 198 -2.38 -4.71 22.50
CA LYS A 198 -3.22 -5.56 21.67
C LYS A 198 -2.38 -6.07 20.49
N LYS A 199 -2.60 -7.33 20.11
CA LYS A 199 -1.97 -7.94 18.94
C LYS A 199 -3.01 -8.60 18.05
N SER A 200 -2.85 -8.50 16.73
CA SER A 200 -3.77 -9.10 15.76
C SER A 200 -3.87 -10.63 15.87
N THR A 201 -2.75 -11.29 16.21
CA THR A 201 -2.65 -12.76 16.33
C THR A 201 -2.80 -13.28 17.76
N ARG A 202 -2.61 -12.41 18.76
CA ARG A 202 -2.78 -12.74 20.19
C ARG A 202 -3.52 -11.60 20.85
N LYS A 203 -4.45 -11.94 21.75
CA LYS A 203 -5.32 -10.96 22.41
C LYS A 203 -4.53 -9.87 23.13
N HIS A 204 -3.41 -10.24 23.77
CA HIS A 204 -2.49 -9.32 24.46
C HIS A 204 -1.07 -9.84 24.39
N GLN A 205 -0.11 -8.91 24.42
CA GLN A 205 1.31 -9.22 24.58
C GLN A 205 1.92 -8.28 25.61
N VAL A 206 2.62 -8.85 26.58
CA VAL A 206 3.39 -8.08 27.56
C VAL A 206 4.75 -7.76 26.97
N LEU A 207 5.10 -6.48 26.93
CA LEU A 207 6.38 -5.96 26.50
C LEU A 207 7.09 -5.26 27.65
N LYS A 208 8.42 -5.19 27.58
CA LYS A 208 9.23 -4.32 28.45
C LYS A 208 9.68 -3.14 27.61
N ILE A 209 9.50 -1.94 28.13
CA ILE A 209 9.90 -0.72 27.45
C ILE A 209 10.80 0.13 28.34
N HIS A 210 11.69 0.89 27.70
CA HIS A 210 12.43 1.98 28.32
C HIS A 210 12.29 3.23 27.45
N GLN A 211 11.97 4.35 28.08
CA GLN A 211 11.71 5.60 27.40
C GLN A 211 12.81 6.61 27.67
N GLY A 212 13.15 7.38 26.67
CA GLY A 212 14.11 8.45 26.78
C GLY A 212 14.06 9.37 25.56
N SER A 213 15.05 10.21 25.43
CA SER A 213 15.24 11.04 24.25
C SER A 213 16.62 10.81 23.64
N ALA A 214 16.72 10.95 22.32
CA ALA A 214 17.97 10.75 21.59
C ALA A 214 18.27 11.93 20.69
N LYS A 215 19.55 12.28 20.59
CA LYS A 215 20.06 13.14 19.54
C LYS A 215 20.41 12.26 18.33
N ILE A 216 19.95 12.61 17.15
CA ILE A 216 20.26 11.93 15.90
C ILE A 216 20.89 12.92 14.93
N ASN A 217 21.75 12.45 14.03
CA ASN A 217 22.44 13.32 13.09
C ASN A 217 21.44 14.01 12.15
N GLU A 218 21.76 15.22 11.71
CA GLU A 218 20.96 15.99 10.75
C GLU A 218 19.49 16.26 11.20
N TYR A 219 19.22 16.15 12.50
CA TYR A 219 17.91 16.48 13.09
C TYR A 219 18.10 17.51 14.21
N GLU A 220 17.38 18.60 14.11
CA GLU A 220 17.41 19.69 15.08
C GLU A 220 16.67 19.33 16.35
N GLY A 221 17.36 19.43 17.49
CA GLY A 221 16.81 19.05 18.79
C GLY A 221 16.96 17.55 19.09
N ARG A 222 15.95 16.99 19.74
CA ARG A 222 15.92 15.59 20.20
C ARG A 222 14.63 14.91 19.74
N VAL A 223 14.73 13.63 19.42
CA VAL A 223 13.58 12.76 19.20
C VAL A 223 13.30 11.95 20.46
N ARG A 224 12.05 11.63 20.72
CA ARG A 224 11.69 10.63 21.73
C ARG A 224 12.11 9.26 21.23
N GLN A 225 12.71 8.46 22.12
CA GLN A 225 13.11 7.10 21.83
C GLN A 225 12.42 6.13 22.79
N ILE A 226 11.79 5.11 22.24
CA ILE A 226 11.16 4.01 22.99
C ILE A 226 11.87 2.73 22.61
N ILE A 227 12.57 2.14 23.57
CA ILE A 227 13.25 0.86 23.41
C ILE A 227 12.28 -0.22 23.84
N VAL A 228 12.03 -1.21 22.98
CA VAL A 228 11.03 -2.26 23.20
C VAL A 228 11.69 -3.63 23.14
N THR A 229 11.48 -4.45 24.17
CA THR A 229 11.89 -5.86 24.23
C THR A 229 10.69 -6.77 24.50
N GLY A 230 10.86 -8.08 24.37
CA GLY A 230 9.77 -9.03 24.55
C GLY A 230 8.89 -9.22 23.31
N THR A 231 9.36 -8.74 22.15
CA THR A 231 8.64 -8.88 20.86
C THR A 231 8.79 -10.27 20.22
N GLY A 232 9.54 -11.19 20.85
CA GLY A 232 9.93 -12.49 20.30
C GLY A 232 11.15 -12.42 19.38
N ARG A 233 11.86 -11.29 19.36
CA ARG A 233 13.17 -11.11 18.70
C ARG A 233 14.24 -10.89 19.76
N ASP A 234 15.45 -11.41 19.53
CA ASP A 234 16.59 -11.26 20.44
C ASP A 234 17.08 -9.83 20.55
N VAL A 235 16.91 -9.05 19.47
CA VAL A 235 17.38 -7.68 19.41
C VAL A 235 16.25 -6.69 19.68
N PRO A 236 16.46 -5.70 20.59
CA PRO A 236 15.44 -4.70 20.92
C PRO A 236 15.03 -3.88 19.69
N MET A 237 13.76 -3.49 19.65
CA MET A 237 13.20 -2.55 18.68
C MET A 237 13.35 -1.12 19.23
N LEU A 238 13.88 -0.21 18.40
CA LEU A 238 14.17 1.17 18.79
C LEU A 238 13.25 2.11 18.02
N ILE A 239 12.08 2.42 18.57
CA ILE A 239 11.15 3.37 17.96
C ILE A 239 11.63 4.79 18.26
N ILE A 240 11.64 5.65 17.25
CA ILE A 240 11.83 7.10 17.39
C ILE A 240 10.65 7.86 16.80
N THR A 241 10.32 8.97 17.44
CA THR A 241 9.19 9.84 17.07
C THR A 241 9.43 11.28 17.58
N ASN A 242 8.78 12.25 16.99
CA ASN A 242 8.68 13.63 17.51
C ASN A 242 7.49 13.83 18.46
N MET A 243 6.69 12.80 18.73
CA MET A 243 5.49 12.85 19.56
C MET A 243 5.81 12.61 21.04
N PHE A 244 6.13 13.65 21.80
CA PHE A 244 6.46 13.52 23.23
C PHE A 244 5.24 13.36 24.12
N GLY A 245 4.09 13.93 23.77
CA GLY A 245 2.86 13.96 24.57
C GLY A 245 1.94 12.73 24.43
N VAL A 246 2.29 11.76 23.56
CA VAL A 246 1.47 10.56 23.31
C VAL A 246 1.94 9.39 24.17
N TYR A 247 1.05 8.55 24.68
CA TYR A 247 1.43 7.37 25.44
C TYR A 247 2.30 6.42 24.60
N ALA A 248 3.35 5.85 25.24
CA ALA A 248 4.24 4.91 24.55
C ALA A 248 3.50 3.68 24.00
N LYS A 249 2.47 3.23 24.69
CA LYS A 249 1.60 2.15 24.27
C LYS A 249 0.97 2.45 22.90
N ASP A 250 0.40 3.64 22.72
CA ASP A 250 -0.30 4.02 21.49
C ASP A 250 0.67 4.12 20.31
N ILE A 251 1.88 4.67 20.55
CA ILE A 251 2.95 4.72 19.56
C ILE A 251 3.37 3.32 19.13
N ILE A 252 3.54 2.39 20.08
CA ILE A 252 3.95 1.00 19.81
C ILE A 252 2.84 0.25 19.06
N GLU A 253 1.57 0.41 19.45
CA GLU A 253 0.42 -0.20 18.78
C GLU A 253 0.28 0.35 17.35
N THR A 254 0.41 1.66 17.15
CA THR A 254 0.40 2.29 15.82
C THR A 254 1.54 1.77 14.95
N TYR A 255 2.77 1.71 15.50
CA TYR A 255 3.89 1.13 14.77
C TYR A 255 3.70 -0.36 14.44
N ALA A 256 3.08 -1.12 15.34
CA ALA A 256 2.78 -2.53 15.09
C ALA A 256 1.83 -2.73 13.90
N LEU A 257 0.95 -1.78 13.61
CA LEU A 257 0.05 -1.82 12.45
C LEU A 257 0.76 -1.50 11.12
N ARG A 258 2.03 -1.08 11.13
CA ARG A 258 2.82 -0.85 9.90
C ARG A 258 2.81 -2.05 8.96
N TRP A 259 2.81 -3.28 9.49
CA TRP A 259 2.78 -4.49 8.68
C TRP A 259 1.55 -4.64 7.76
N LEU A 260 0.49 -3.86 8.00
CA LEU A 260 -0.72 -3.89 7.17
C LEU A 260 -0.45 -3.47 5.71
N ILE A 261 0.52 -2.57 5.48
CA ILE A 261 0.91 -2.22 4.11
C ILE A 261 1.62 -3.39 3.41
N GLU A 262 2.45 -4.14 4.12
CA GLU A 262 3.12 -5.34 3.60
C GLU A 262 2.08 -6.40 3.19
N ASN A 263 1.05 -6.61 4.01
CA ASN A 263 -0.05 -7.52 3.68
C ASN A 263 -0.83 -7.05 2.45
N ASN A 264 -1.09 -5.75 2.35
CA ASN A 264 -1.79 -5.19 1.20
C ASN A 264 -0.96 -5.35 -0.09
N ILE A 265 0.35 -5.12 -0.02
CA ILE A 265 1.26 -5.37 -1.13
C ILE A 265 1.24 -6.87 -1.49
N GLN A 266 1.25 -7.77 -0.51
CA GLN A 266 1.17 -9.21 -0.75
C GLN A 266 -0.15 -9.61 -1.43
N GLU A 267 -1.28 -9.04 -1.05
CA GLU A 267 -2.57 -9.24 -1.74
C GLU A 267 -2.51 -8.78 -3.20
N ASN A 268 -1.81 -7.68 -3.47
CA ASN A 268 -1.59 -7.20 -4.84
C ASN A 268 -0.69 -8.14 -5.65
N ILE A 269 0.27 -8.79 -5.01
CA ILE A 269 1.10 -9.82 -5.65
C ILE A 269 0.26 -11.06 -5.97
N ASP A 270 -0.50 -11.55 -5.00
CA ASP A 270 -1.21 -12.84 -5.05
C ASP A 270 -2.39 -12.84 -6.03
N PHE A 271 -3.05 -11.71 -6.20
CA PHE A 271 -4.25 -11.63 -7.03
C PHE A 271 -4.09 -10.74 -8.26
N PHE A 272 -3.42 -9.59 -8.13
CA PHE A 272 -3.24 -8.66 -9.26
C PHE A 272 -1.90 -8.83 -9.97
N ASN A 273 -1.09 -9.83 -9.57
CA ASN A 273 0.23 -10.14 -10.16
C ASN A 273 1.19 -8.94 -10.17
N LEU A 274 1.27 -8.21 -9.06
CA LEU A 274 2.13 -7.02 -8.94
C LEU A 274 3.59 -7.34 -9.27
N ASN A 275 4.08 -8.55 -8.94
CA ASN A 275 5.46 -8.98 -9.22
C ASN A 275 5.68 -9.53 -10.64
N ALA A 276 4.65 -9.61 -11.46
CA ALA A 276 4.76 -10.04 -12.85
C ALA A 276 4.84 -8.80 -13.75
N LEU A 277 6.05 -8.29 -13.94
CA LEU A 277 6.29 -7.17 -14.87
C LEU A 277 5.89 -7.57 -16.28
N SER A 278 5.00 -6.81 -16.88
CA SER A 278 4.59 -7.00 -18.28
C SER A 278 5.57 -6.40 -19.28
N SER A 279 6.59 -5.68 -18.80
CA SER A 279 7.56 -4.96 -19.63
C SER A 279 8.75 -4.49 -18.78
N PRO A 280 9.96 -4.36 -19.35
CA PRO A 280 11.08 -3.68 -18.70
C PRO A 280 10.92 -2.14 -18.70
N VAL A 281 9.96 -1.61 -19.44
CA VAL A 281 9.75 -0.18 -19.58
C VAL A 281 9.07 0.40 -18.35
N ILE A 282 9.79 1.21 -17.60
CA ILE A 282 9.39 1.74 -16.27
C ILE A 282 8.03 2.46 -16.32
N VAL A 283 7.76 3.24 -17.37
CA VAL A 283 6.47 3.94 -17.55
C VAL A 283 5.28 2.97 -17.57
N LYS A 284 5.44 1.81 -18.19
CA LYS A 284 4.37 0.79 -18.22
C LYS A 284 4.17 0.14 -16.87
N VAL A 285 5.27 -0.08 -16.14
CA VAL A 285 5.24 -0.65 -14.79
C VAL A 285 4.54 0.31 -13.85
N ASP A 286 4.89 1.58 -13.86
CA ASP A 286 4.25 2.62 -13.04
C ASP A 286 2.74 2.70 -13.29
N PHE A 287 2.34 2.70 -14.55
CA PHE A 287 0.93 2.67 -14.93
C PHE A 287 0.21 1.41 -14.44
N ASP A 288 0.84 0.22 -14.56
CA ASP A 288 0.26 -1.05 -14.08
C ASP A 288 0.15 -1.11 -12.55
N ILE A 289 1.12 -0.52 -11.83
CA ILE A 289 1.09 -0.37 -10.37
C ILE A 289 -0.11 0.50 -9.95
N ALA A 290 -0.29 1.66 -10.58
CA ALA A 290 -1.41 2.56 -10.28
C ALA A 290 -2.76 1.88 -10.53
N LEU A 291 -2.91 1.18 -11.66
CA LEU A 291 -4.13 0.41 -11.94
C LEU A 291 -4.35 -0.73 -10.94
N THR A 292 -3.27 -1.38 -10.48
CA THR A 292 -3.35 -2.42 -9.44
C THR A 292 -3.87 -1.84 -8.14
N MET A 293 -3.35 -0.69 -7.72
CA MET A 293 -3.78 0.02 -6.52
C MET A 293 -5.27 0.40 -6.60
N ILE A 294 -5.73 0.95 -7.72
CA ILE A 294 -7.14 1.30 -7.94
C ILE A 294 -8.03 0.04 -7.88
N ALA A 295 -7.62 -1.04 -8.56
CA ALA A 295 -8.37 -2.30 -8.57
C ALA A 295 -8.46 -2.93 -7.17
N ASN A 296 -7.36 -2.92 -6.39
CA ASN A 296 -7.38 -3.39 -5.00
C ASN A 296 -8.38 -2.60 -4.16
N THR A 297 -8.36 -1.28 -4.28
CA THR A 297 -9.30 -0.41 -3.56
C THR A 297 -10.75 -0.69 -3.95
N LEU A 298 -11.05 -0.86 -5.24
CA LEU A 298 -12.39 -1.22 -5.71
C LEU A 298 -12.87 -2.57 -5.14
N TYR A 299 -11.98 -3.56 -5.05
CA TYR A 299 -12.31 -4.85 -4.42
C TYR A 299 -12.59 -4.74 -2.93
N LYS A 300 -11.84 -3.92 -2.21
CA LYS A 300 -12.08 -3.65 -0.79
C LYS A 300 -13.41 -2.92 -0.57
N ILE A 301 -13.72 -1.92 -1.39
CA ILE A 301 -15.02 -1.22 -1.37
C ILE A 301 -16.14 -2.21 -1.68
N LEU A 302 -16.00 -3.04 -2.71
CA LEU A 302 -17.00 -4.06 -3.04
C LEU A 302 -17.20 -5.04 -1.87
N SER A 303 -16.10 -5.55 -1.29
CA SER A 303 -16.18 -6.47 -0.14
C SER A 303 -16.91 -5.86 1.04
N SER A 304 -16.66 -4.59 1.36
CA SER A 304 -17.28 -3.91 2.50
C SER A 304 -18.80 -3.74 2.37
N LYS A 305 -19.33 -3.82 1.14
CA LYS A 305 -20.78 -3.77 0.89
C LYS A 305 -21.50 -5.09 1.24
N PHE A 306 -20.76 -6.16 1.44
CA PHE A 306 -21.32 -7.47 1.79
C PHE A 306 -20.96 -7.84 3.23
N LYS A 307 -21.93 -7.99 4.11
CA LYS A 307 -21.75 -8.34 5.54
C LYS A 307 -20.80 -9.52 5.75
N LEU A 308 -20.95 -10.57 4.93
CA LEU A 308 -20.14 -11.78 5.02
C LEU A 308 -18.69 -11.59 4.53
N PHE A 309 -18.45 -10.60 3.65
CA PHE A 309 -17.17 -10.39 2.97
C PHE A 309 -16.47 -9.10 3.37
N GLY A 310 -16.92 -8.38 4.39
CA GLY A 310 -16.44 -7.03 4.73
C GLY A 310 -14.92 -6.88 4.87
N ASN A 311 -14.24 -7.95 5.29
CA ASN A 311 -12.77 -8.00 5.40
C ASN A 311 -12.13 -9.04 4.46
N ALA A 312 -12.86 -9.50 3.44
CA ALA A 312 -12.36 -10.53 2.54
C ALA A 312 -11.24 -9.97 1.64
N LYS A 313 -10.24 -10.82 1.38
CA LYS A 313 -9.19 -10.51 0.41
C LYS A 313 -9.76 -10.44 -1.01
N PRO A 314 -9.18 -9.64 -1.92
CA PRO A 314 -9.63 -9.50 -3.30
C PRO A 314 -9.85 -10.84 -4.02
N LYS A 315 -8.96 -11.81 -3.82
CA LYS A 315 -9.08 -13.15 -4.40
C LYS A 315 -10.33 -13.89 -3.92
N THR A 316 -10.67 -13.78 -2.65
CA THR A 316 -11.86 -14.39 -2.07
C THR A 316 -13.13 -13.73 -2.62
N THR A 317 -13.17 -12.41 -2.63
CA THR A 317 -14.28 -11.63 -3.18
C THR A 317 -14.49 -11.94 -4.66
N TYR A 318 -13.41 -12.02 -5.44
CA TYR A 318 -13.49 -12.41 -6.85
C TYR A 318 -14.17 -13.75 -7.01
N ARG A 319 -13.63 -14.81 -6.38
CA ARG A 319 -14.16 -16.18 -6.52
C ARG A 319 -15.59 -16.34 -6.04
N SER A 320 -15.95 -15.64 -4.97
CA SER A 320 -17.27 -15.83 -4.34
C SER A 320 -18.35 -14.97 -4.98
N ILE A 321 -18.02 -13.78 -5.45
CA ILE A 321 -18.99 -12.76 -5.87
C ILE A 321 -18.84 -12.39 -7.35
N VAL A 322 -17.59 -12.08 -7.81
CA VAL A 322 -17.38 -11.49 -9.14
C VAL A 322 -17.31 -12.54 -10.24
N GLU A 323 -16.54 -13.62 -10.01
CA GLU A 323 -16.38 -14.69 -10.98
C GLU A 323 -17.70 -15.44 -11.18
N GLY A 324 -18.24 -15.45 -12.40
CA GLY A 324 -19.47 -16.20 -12.72
C GLY A 324 -20.10 -15.70 -14.00
N ASP A 325 -21.04 -16.51 -14.48
CA ASP A 325 -21.82 -16.19 -15.67
C ASP A 325 -23.06 -15.39 -15.30
N ALA A 326 -23.47 -14.49 -16.18
CA ALA A 326 -24.71 -13.75 -16.06
C ALA A 326 -25.35 -13.53 -17.43
N LYS A 327 -26.68 -13.48 -17.46
CA LYS A 327 -27.46 -13.03 -18.61
C LYS A 327 -27.85 -11.58 -18.41
N ILE A 328 -27.49 -10.72 -19.34
CA ILE A 328 -27.80 -9.29 -19.31
C ILE A 328 -28.85 -9.00 -20.37
N ARG A 329 -29.98 -8.39 -19.97
CA ARG A 329 -31.00 -7.86 -20.87
C ARG A 329 -31.11 -6.37 -20.67
N ILE A 330 -30.91 -5.60 -21.73
CA ILE A 330 -30.97 -4.15 -21.72
C ILE A 330 -32.27 -3.74 -22.41
N SER A 331 -33.11 -2.97 -21.73
CA SER A 331 -34.28 -2.28 -22.29
C SER A 331 -34.05 -0.78 -22.22
N ALA A 332 -34.94 0.02 -22.79
CA ALA A 332 -34.83 1.48 -22.75
C ALA A 332 -34.78 2.06 -21.33
N GLU A 333 -35.37 1.39 -20.36
CA GLU A 333 -35.51 1.90 -18.99
C GLU A 333 -34.70 1.11 -17.96
N LYS A 334 -34.34 -0.14 -18.22
CA LYS A 334 -33.81 -1.07 -17.20
C LYS A 334 -32.75 -2.00 -17.77
N VAL A 335 -31.77 -2.30 -16.92
CA VAL A 335 -30.80 -3.38 -17.14
C VAL A 335 -31.16 -4.53 -16.20
N HIS A 336 -31.55 -5.67 -16.75
CA HIS A 336 -31.81 -6.89 -16.00
C HIS A 336 -30.60 -7.81 -16.04
N VAL A 337 -30.06 -8.14 -14.88
CA VAL A 337 -28.93 -9.06 -14.74
C VAL A 337 -29.42 -10.32 -14.01
N THR A 338 -29.35 -11.46 -14.67
CA THR A 338 -29.66 -12.77 -14.10
C THR A 338 -28.35 -13.52 -13.86
N PHE A 339 -27.92 -13.61 -12.62
CA PHE A 339 -26.70 -14.33 -12.25
C PHE A 339 -26.86 -15.84 -12.38
N GLY A 340 -25.83 -16.52 -12.87
CA GLY A 340 -25.72 -17.96 -12.78
C GLY A 340 -25.75 -18.44 -11.32
N LYS A 341 -26.15 -19.69 -11.08
CA LYS A 341 -26.31 -20.22 -9.73
C LYS A 341 -24.98 -20.35 -8.99
N LYS A 342 -24.82 -19.65 -7.88
CA LYS A 342 -23.65 -19.71 -6.97
C LYS A 342 -24.08 -19.77 -5.50
N ALA A 343 -23.21 -20.35 -4.68
CA ALA A 343 -23.47 -20.53 -3.23
C ALA A 343 -23.78 -19.21 -2.49
N TYR A 344 -23.20 -18.10 -2.94
CA TYR A 344 -23.30 -16.80 -2.26
C TYR A 344 -24.24 -15.80 -2.96
N ASN A 345 -25.02 -16.22 -3.98
CA ASN A 345 -25.94 -15.31 -4.67
C ASN A 345 -27.00 -14.68 -3.75
N TRP A 346 -27.33 -15.34 -2.65
CA TRP A 346 -28.25 -14.80 -1.65
C TRP A 346 -27.75 -13.50 -1.01
N THR A 347 -26.43 -13.26 -0.97
CA THR A 347 -25.83 -12.02 -0.40
C THR A 347 -26.17 -10.78 -1.23
N PHE A 348 -26.52 -10.92 -2.51
CA PHE A 348 -26.96 -9.80 -3.34
C PHE A 348 -28.33 -9.24 -2.94
N ARG A 349 -29.12 -9.97 -2.16
CA ARG A 349 -30.41 -9.48 -1.66
C ARG A 349 -30.26 -8.31 -0.69
N ASP A 350 -29.14 -8.30 0.04
CA ASP A 350 -28.81 -7.26 1.03
C ASP A 350 -27.95 -6.14 0.42
N PHE A 351 -27.69 -6.21 -0.89
CA PHE A 351 -26.87 -5.22 -1.59
C PHE A 351 -27.73 -3.99 -1.92
N SER A 352 -27.64 -2.97 -1.09
CA SER A 352 -28.12 -1.62 -1.42
C SER A 352 -27.01 -0.87 -2.12
N GLY A 353 -27.22 -0.55 -3.40
CA GLY A 353 -26.33 0.21 -4.24
C GLY A 353 -26.10 1.63 -3.74
#